data_90497c71154bbb02383bc195dfe14e48
#
_entry.id   90497c71154bbb02383bc195dfe14e48
#
_cell.length_a   1.000
_cell.length_b   1.000
_cell.length_c   1.000
_cell.angle_alpha   90.00
_cell.angle_beta   90.00
_cell.angle_gamma   90.00
#
_symmetry.space_group_name_H-M   'P 1'
#
loop_
_entity.id
_entity.type
_entity.pdbx_description
1 polymer ?
#
loop_
_entity_poly.entity_id
_entity_poly.type
_entity_poly.pdbx_seq_one_letter_code
_entity_poly.pdbx_strand_id
1 'polypeptide(L)'
;MSQNKLLIDVGSTYFKVCANNQVEQHFRDFNKDIYDDLLSKCSDTISKFKKDEVFICSSANGGLTTLIIGITNSFSLKFATNIAYNSGINIINTVLYQDIETTSIPSDLIDVVIVVGGINSVNNIFDEKLFKYLSNLRFSNIVFAGSCQDADYLKANIQNLVVVENIINNKLHVVEEPLKQYLTNLYQADIEGKEDIKHLYDLTSNQIFSTPYIVNKTLPFIDSKFAVVNPFILIDIGGATTDIHYSKDLSDDNMVTENEYDRLVFKKLGVYKSKESLIFATKNN
;
A
#
# COMPACT_ATOMS: atom_id res chain seq x y z
N MET A 1 6.55 6.69 33.51
CA MET A 1 5.12 7.09 33.40
C MET A 1 4.57 6.42 32.14
N SER A 2 3.64 5.46 32.23
CA SER A 2 2.96 4.94 31.07
C SER A 2 2.11 6.08 30.51
N GLN A 3 2.46 6.60 29.34
CA GLN A 3 1.60 7.55 28.66
C GLN A 3 0.25 6.86 28.40
N ASN A 4 -0.81 7.49 28.89
CA ASN A 4 -2.17 7.05 28.64
C ASN A 4 -2.46 7.25 27.16
N LYS A 5 -2.49 6.19 26.35
CA LYS A 5 -2.66 6.26 24.89
C LYS A 5 -3.86 5.45 24.48
N LEU A 6 -4.61 5.99 23.53
CA LEU A 6 -5.69 5.32 22.84
C LEU A 6 -5.22 4.98 21.41
N LEU A 7 -5.28 3.71 21.05
CA LEU A 7 -4.95 3.24 19.71
C LEU A 7 -6.23 2.77 19.03
N ILE A 8 -6.49 3.25 17.82
CA ILE A 8 -7.67 2.91 17.04
C ILE A 8 -7.22 2.40 15.67
N ASP A 9 -7.61 1.17 15.33
CA ASP A 9 -7.49 0.62 13.98
C ASP A 9 -8.86 0.61 13.31
N VAL A 10 -9.01 1.42 12.26
CA VAL A 10 -10.21 1.52 11.45
C VAL A 10 -10.10 0.53 10.30
N GLY A 11 -10.47 -0.72 10.57
CA GLY A 11 -10.43 -1.80 9.60
C GLY A 11 -11.59 -1.74 8.58
N SER A 12 -11.49 -2.56 7.54
CA SER A 12 -12.56 -2.70 6.53
C SER A 12 -13.85 -3.32 7.08
N THR A 13 -13.78 -4.02 8.23
CA THR A 13 -14.91 -4.77 8.81
C THR A 13 -15.11 -4.47 10.29
N TYR A 14 -14.05 -4.19 11.02
CA TYR A 14 -14.08 -3.93 12.45
C TYR A 14 -13.32 -2.66 12.79
N PHE A 15 -13.78 -1.97 13.86
CA PHE A 15 -12.94 -1.09 14.65
C PHE A 15 -12.27 -1.90 15.73
N LYS A 16 -10.96 -1.74 15.91
CA LYS A 16 -10.23 -2.27 17.04
C LYS A 16 -9.74 -1.09 17.87
N VAL A 17 -10.11 -1.06 19.13
CA VAL A 17 -9.79 0.04 20.06
C VAL A 17 -9.00 -0.51 21.22
N CYS A 18 -7.79 -0.01 21.42
CA CYS A 18 -6.91 -0.42 22.49
C CYS A 18 -6.68 0.73 23.47
N ALA A 19 -7.16 0.55 24.70
CA ALA A 19 -6.95 1.46 25.83
C ALA A 19 -6.43 0.67 27.02
N ASN A 20 -5.40 1.16 27.71
CA ASN A 20 -4.84 0.52 28.92
C ASN A 20 -4.51 -0.98 28.74
N ASN A 21 -3.96 -1.35 27.57
CA ASN A 21 -3.66 -2.73 27.16
C ASN A 21 -4.88 -3.65 27.02
N GLN A 22 -6.09 -3.11 27.00
CA GLN A 22 -7.30 -3.85 26.71
C GLN A 22 -7.75 -3.53 25.28
N VAL A 23 -8.03 -4.56 24.49
CA VAL A 23 -8.47 -4.44 23.10
C VAL A 23 -9.94 -4.80 23.01
N GLU A 24 -10.73 -3.87 22.47
CA GLU A 24 -12.13 -4.08 22.11
C GLU A 24 -12.27 -4.12 20.60
N GLN A 25 -13.19 -4.96 20.10
CA GLN A 25 -13.51 -5.05 18.67
C GLN A 25 -15.00 -4.77 18.47
N HIS A 26 -15.31 -3.87 17.53
CA HIS A 26 -16.66 -3.51 17.16
C HIS A 26 -16.89 -3.75 15.68
N PHE A 27 -17.88 -4.55 15.32
CA PHE A 27 -18.27 -4.77 13.94
C PHE A 27 -18.83 -3.46 13.34
N ARG A 28 -18.40 -3.11 12.13
CA ARG A 28 -18.82 -1.88 11.46
C ARG A 28 -20.27 -1.98 10.97
N ASP A 29 -21.01 -0.89 11.11
CA ASP A 29 -22.29 -0.68 10.42
C ASP A 29 -22.02 0.00 9.07
N PHE A 30 -22.11 -0.74 7.98
CA PHE A 30 -21.84 -0.23 6.63
C PHE A 30 -22.88 0.74 6.09
N ASN A 31 -23.97 0.99 6.82
CA ASN A 31 -24.97 1.99 6.48
C ASN A 31 -24.68 3.36 7.12
N LYS A 32 -23.65 3.44 7.94
CA LYS A 32 -23.20 4.66 8.60
C LYS A 32 -21.87 5.13 8.06
N ASP A 33 -21.63 6.43 8.14
CA ASP A 33 -20.31 7.01 8.02
C ASP A 33 -19.35 6.39 9.05
N ILE A 34 -18.06 6.31 8.68
CA ILE A 34 -17.01 5.69 9.54
C ILE A 34 -16.90 6.41 10.89
N TYR A 35 -16.93 7.74 10.87
CA TYR A 35 -16.81 8.56 12.06
C TYR A 35 -18.01 8.40 12.99
N ASP A 36 -19.22 8.49 12.45
CA ASP A 36 -20.48 8.35 13.20
C ASP A 36 -20.61 6.94 13.79
N ASP A 37 -20.24 5.92 13.03
CA ASP A 37 -20.26 4.54 13.50
C ASP A 37 -19.24 4.32 14.63
N LEU A 38 -18.02 4.83 14.49
CA LEU A 38 -16.99 4.76 15.52
C LEU A 38 -17.46 5.46 16.81
N LEU A 39 -17.98 6.67 16.70
CA LEU A 39 -18.48 7.40 17.87
C LEU A 39 -19.67 6.70 18.52
N SER A 40 -20.59 6.13 17.74
CA SER A 40 -21.76 5.42 18.30
C SER A 40 -21.36 4.21 19.17
N LYS A 41 -20.17 3.67 18.97
CA LYS A 41 -19.66 2.47 19.68
C LYS A 41 -18.59 2.75 20.71
N CYS A 42 -17.80 3.81 20.53
CA CYS A 42 -16.57 4.02 21.29
C CYS A 42 -16.48 5.42 21.94
N SER A 43 -17.51 6.27 21.86
CA SER A 43 -17.47 7.64 22.39
C SER A 43 -17.06 7.72 23.86
N ASP A 44 -17.57 6.81 24.69
CA ASP A 44 -17.26 6.77 26.13
C ASP A 44 -15.79 6.47 26.40
N THR A 45 -15.17 5.68 25.54
CA THR A 45 -13.75 5.37 25.64
C THR A 45 -12.91 6.52 25.10
N ILE A 46 -13.26 7.05 23.93
CA ILE A 46 -12.53 8.13 23.26
C ILE A 46 -12.53 9.40 24.10
N SER A 47 -13.65 9.76 24.73
CA SER A 47 -13.80 10.98 25.55
C SER A 47 -12.86 11.06 26.77
N LYS A 48 -12.27 9.94 27.17
CA LYS A 48 -11.31 9.88 28.30
C LYS A 48 -9.90 10.30 27.92
N PHE A 49 -9.62 10.52 26.62
CA PHE A 49 -8.30 10.81 26.10
C PHE A 49 -8.28 12.18 25.43
N LYS A 50 -7.14 12.86 25.50
CA LYS A 50 -6.90 14.08 24.74
C LYS A 50 -6.53 13.73 23.31
N LYS A 51 -6.73 14.66 22.37
CA LYS A 51 -6.45 14.45 20.94
C LYS A 51 -4.99 14.02 20.64
N ASP A 52 -4.03 14.51 21.41
CA ASP A 52 -2.61 14.14 21.30
C ASP A 52 -2.27 12.76 21.86
N GLU A 53 -3.18 12.19 22.65
CA GLU A 53 -3.08 10.83 23.19
C GLU A 53 -3.75 9.78 22.30
N VAL A 54 -4.52 10.19 21.27
CA VAL A 54 -5.23 9.30 20.35
C VAL A 54 -4.40 9.08 19.09
N PHE A 55 -4.18 7.82 18.72
CA PHE A 55 -3.46 7.41 17.51
C PHE A 55 -4.37 6.52 16.67
N ILE A 56 -4.52 6.87 15.40
CA ILE A 56 -5.42 6.18 14.47
C ILE A 56 -4.64 5.64 13.29
N CYS A 57 -4.92 4.40 12.91
CA CYS A 57 -4.57 3.87 11.59
C CYS A 57 -5.82 3.37 10.88
N SER A 58 -5.77 3.29 9.54
CA SER A 58 -6.93 2.87 8.75
C SER A 58 -6.54 2.01 7.56
N SER A 59 -7.32 0.95 7.33
CA SER A 59 -7.35 0.16 6.09
C SER A 59 -8.75 0.18 5.44
N ALA A 60 -9.66 1.00 5.94
CA ALA A 60 -11.06 1.02 5.52
C ALA A 60 -11.27 1.52 4.08
N ASN A 61 -10.35 2.29 3.53
CA ASN A 61 -10.51 3.00 2.26
C ASN A 61 -9.94 2.28 1.03
N GLY A 62 -9.48 1.05 1.16
CA GLY A 62 -9.07 0.23 0.02
C GLY A 62 -7.76 0.61 -0.68
N GLY A 63 -7.08 1.70 -0.26
CA GLY A 63 -5.85 2.20 -0.90
C GLY A 63 -6.08 2.85 -2.28
N LEU A 64 -5.05 3.52 -2.82
CA LEU A 64 -5.08 4.10 -4.17
C LEU A 64 -5.08 3.01 -5.23
N THR A 65 -6.05 3.04 -6.13
CA THR A 65 -6.11 2.12 -7.27
C THR A 65 -4.94 2.36 -8.21
N THR A 66 -4.14 1.34 -8.47
CA THR A 66 -2.86 1.52 -9.16
C THR A 66 -2.65 0.51 -10.27
N LEU A 67 -2.20 1.00 -11.42
CA LEU A 67 -1.70 0.22 -12.53
C LEU A 67 -0.17 0.33 -12.57
N ILE A 68 0.53 -0.80 -12.68
CA ILE A 68 1.99 -0.81 -12.82
C ILE A 68 2.36 -1.31 -14.21
N ILE A 69 3.16 -0.52 -14.94
CA ILE A 69 3.72 -0.88 -16.24
C ILE A 69 5.22 -1.10 -16.07
N GLY A 70 5.73 -2.27 -16.41
CA GLY A 70 7.14 -2.61 -16.25
C GLY A 70 7.69 -3.46 -17.39
N ILE A 71 9.02 -3.51 -17.52
CA ILE A 71 9.68 -4.19 -18.66
C ILE A 71 9.98 -5.67 -18.39
N THR A 72 10.01 -6.10 -17.14
CA THR A 72 10.27 -7.50 -16.76
C THR A 72 9.39 -7.94 -15.59
N ASN A 73 8.95 -9.19 -15.58
CA ASN A 73 8.18 -9.76 -14.48
C ASN A 73 9.02 -9.95 -13.22
N SER A 74 10.22 -10.51 -13.37
CA SER A 74 11.08 -10.92 -12.27
C SER A 74 11.81 -9.76 -11.58
N PHE A 75 11.87 -8.58 -12.22
CA PHE A 75 12.57 -7.41 -11.73
C PHE A 75 11.65 -6.22 -11.58
N SER A 76 11.45 -5.44 -12.65
CA SER A 76 10.78 -4.14 -12.55
C SER A 76 9.36 -4.25 -12.01
N LEU A 77 8.54 -5.20 -12.49
CA LEU A 77 7.19 -5.40 -11.97
C LEU A 77 7.20 -5.92 -10.54
N LYS A 78 8.03 -6.92 -10.23
CA LYS A 78 8.13 -7.51 -8.90
C LYS A 78 8.46 -6.45 -7.84
N PHE A 79 9.54 -5.68 -8.06
CA PHE A 79 9.97 -4.69 -7.07
C PHE A 79 9.01 -3.50 -6.98
N ALA A 80 8.51 -2.98 -8.10
CA ALA A 80 7.50 -1.93 -8.05
C ALA A 80 6.22 -2.38 -7.32
N THR A 81 5.82 -3.63 -7.51
CA THR A 81 4.68 -4.25 -6.81
C THR A 81 4.92 -4.29 -5.30
N ASN A 82 6.09 -4.73 -4.86
CA ASN A 82 6.43 -4.79 -3.45
C ASN A 82 6.48 -3.39 -2.82
N ILE A 83 7.13 -2.43 -3.49
CA ILE A 83 7.17 -1.03 -3.03
C ILE A 83 5.76 -0.44 -2.91
N ALA A 84 4.91 -0.66 -3.91
CA ALA A 84 3.54 -0.17 -3.90
C ALA A 84 2.71 -0.78 -2.75
N TYR A 85 2.77 -2.10 -2.55
CA TYR A 85 2.08 -2.74 -1.44
C TYR A 85 2.56 -2.21 -0.07
N ASN A 86 3.86 -2.01 0.10
CA ASN A 86 4.43 -1.46 1.33
C ASN A 86 4.05 0.01 1.57
N SER A 87 3.58 0.71 0.54
CA SER A 87 3.09 2.09 0.60
C SER A 87 1.57 2.21 0.79
N GLY A 88 0.85 1.11 1.02
CA GLY A 88 -0.61 1.12 1.19
C GLY A 88 -1.41 1.20 -0.12
N ILE A 89 -0.77 0.93 -1.24
CA ILE A 89 -1.35 1.02 -2.59
C ILE A 89 -2.19 -0.23 -2.91
N ASN A 90 -3.30 -0.03 -3.62
CA ASN A 90 -4.15 -1.10 -4.12
C ASN A 90 -3.88 -1.37 -5.60
N ILE A 91 -3.00 -2.31 -5.91
CA ILE A 91 -2.66 -2.65 -7.30
C ILE A 91 -3.84 -3.38 -7.94
N ILE A 92 -4.42 -2.80 -8.99
CA ILE A 92 -5.53 -3.39 -9.74
C ILE A 92 -5.03 -4.27 -10.89
N ASN A 93 -3.91 -3.88 -11.51
CA ASN A 93 -3.30 -4.66 -12.59
C ASN A 93 -1.80 -4.36 -12.72
N THR A 94 -1.08 -5.31 -13.31
CA THR A 94 0.32 -5.13 -13.73
C THR A 94 0.42 -5.49 -15.22
N VAL A 95 1.17 -4.69 -15.98
CA VAL A 95 1.32 -4.82 -17.43
C VAL A 95 2.78 -4.93 -17.80
N LEU A 96 3.15 -5.98 -18.51
CA LEU A 96 4.44 -6.04 -19.18
C LEU A 96 4.43 -5.09 -20.40
N TYR A 97 5.43 -4.24 -20.49
CA TYR A 97 5.53 -3.27 -21.56
C TYR A 97 5.53 -3.91 -22.97
N GLN A 98 6.14 -5.07 -23.13
CA GLN A 98 6.12 -5.82 -24.38
C GLN A 98 4.70 -6.24 -24.83
N ASP A 99 3.78 -6.41 -23.88
CA ASP A 99 2.40 -6.88 -24.12
C ASP A 99 1.39 -5.73 -24.08
N ILE A 100 1.87 -4.47 -24.01
CA ILE A 100 1.04 -3.28 -23.77
C ILE A 100 -0.03 -3.07 -24.85
N GLU A 101 0.25 -3.43 -26.11
CA GLU A 101 -0.68 -3.26 -27.24
C GLU A 101 -1.83 -4.28 -27.20
N THR A 102 -1.66 -5.41 -26.55
CA THR A 102 -2.66 -6.48 -26.45
C THR A 102 -3.37 -6.50 -25.10
N THR A 103 -2.88 -5.70 -24.14
CA THR A 103 -3.46 -5.63 -22.80
C THR A 103 -4.75 -4.83 -22.80
N SER A 104 -5.78 -5.38 -22.14
CA SER A 104 -7.05 -4.68 -21.98
C SER A 104 -6.89 -3.40 -21.17
N ILE A 105 -7.60 -2.35 -21.62
CA ILE A 105 -7.60 -1.04 -20.94
C ILE A 105 -8.66 -1.08 -19.82
N PRO A 106 -8.31 -0.79 -18.56
CA PRO A 106 -9.28 -0.64 -17.49
C PRO A 106 -10.28 0.48 -17.79
N SER A 107 -11.57 0.23 -17.56
CA SER A 107 -12.64 1.22 -17.76
C SER A 107 -12.73 2.26 -16.65
N ASP A 108 -12.28 1.88 -15.47
CA ASP A 108 -12.41 2.70 -14.26
C ASP A 108 -11.28 3.73 -14.14
N LEU A 109 -11.52 4.77 -13.37
CA LEU A 109 -10.50 5.76 -13.03
C LEU A 109 -9.40 5.07 -12.18
N ILE A 110 -8.16 5.29 -12.58
CA ILE A 110 -6.97 4.81 -11.88
C ILE A 110 -6.37 5.98 -11.08
N ASP A 111 -6.14 5.79 -9.79
CA ASP A 111 -5.56 6.87 -8.97
C ASP A 111 -4.09 7.12 -9.31
N VAL A 112 -3.33 6.04 -9.58
CA VAL A 112 -1.90 6.12 -9.87
C VAL A 112 -1.50 5.15 -10.98
N VAL A 113 -0.76 5.64 -11.97
CA VAL A 113 -0.01 4.81 -12.92
C VAL A 113 1.47 4.87 -12.56
N ILE A 114 2.08 3.71 -12.34
CA ILE A 114 3.52 3.58 -12.07
C ILE A 114 4.18 2.99 -13.32
N VAL A 115 5.16 3.68 -13.88
CA VAL A 115 5.96 3.19 -15.01
C VAL A 115 7.39 2.94 -14.52
N VAL A 116 7.87 1.71 -14.69
CA VAL A 116 9.17 1.29 -14.16
C VAL A 116 9.96 0.47 -15.19
N GLY A 117 11.25 0.66 -15.20
CA GLY A 117 12.12 -0.21 -16.00
C GLY A 117 13.39 0.46 -16.50
N GLY A 118 14.29 -0.39 -16.93
CA GLY A 118 15.61 -0.01 -17.37
C GLY A 118 16.59 0.28 -16.25
N ILE A 119 17.85 0.21 -16.60
CA ILE A 119 18.97 0.71 -15.78
C ILE A 119 19.46 2.03 -16.36
N ASN A 120 20.08 2.88 -15.57
CA ASN A 120 20.45 4.24 -15.97
C ASN A 120 21.48 4.33 -17.13
N SER A 121 22.01 3.21 -17.58
CA SER A 121 22.91 3.11 -18.76
C SER A 121 22.19 2.74 -20.06
N VAL A 122 20.88 2.47 -20.03
CA VAL A 122 20.08 2.05 -21.18
C VAL A 122 19.01 3.12 -21.46
N ASN A 123 18.89 3.49 -22.74
CA ASN A 123 17.92 4.47 -23.24
C ASN A 123 16.97 3.86 -24.27
N ASN A 124 15.93 4.61 -24.65
CA ASN A 124 14.94 4.26 -25.67
C ASN A 124 14.22 2.94 -25.37
N ILE A 125 13.89 2.72 -24.10
CA ILE A 125 13.12 1.55 -23.68
C ILE A 125 11.65 1.76 -23.98
N PHE A 126 11.15 2.97 -23.70
CA PHE A 126 9.77 3.36 -23.89
C PHE A 126 9.63 4.20 -25.17
N ASP A 127 8.60 3.90 -25.96
CA ASP A 127 8.30 4.53 -27.24
C ASP A 127 6.84 4.99 -27.31
N GLU A 128 6.36 5.31 -28.51
CA GLU A 128 5.01 5.78 -28.78
C GLU A 128 3.90 4.82 -28.34
N LYS A 129 4.19 3.53 -28.16
CA LYS A 129 3.21 2.54 -27.68
C LYS A 129 2.78 2.85 -26.26
N LEU A 130 3.71 3.31 -25.41
CA LEU A 130 3.37 3.74 -24.05
C LEU A 130 2.39 4.93 -24.11
N PHE A 131 2.68 5.94 -24.91
CA PHE A 131 1.81 7.13 -25.00
C PHE A 131 0.44 6.78 -25.55
N LYS A 132 0.36 5.91 -26.56
CA LYS A 132 -0.90 5.43 -27.11
C LYS A 132 -1.71 4.67 -26.06
N TYR A 133 -1.07 3.85 -25.25
CA TYR A 133 -1.75 3.13 -24.18
C TYR A 133 -2.25 4.10 -23.09
N LEU A 134 -1.39 4.99 -22.61
CA LEU A 134 -1.72 5.98 -21.59
C LEU A 134 -2.84 6.93 -22.03
N SER A 135 -2.90 7.31 -23.32
CA SER A 135 -3.96 8.19 -23.84
C SER A 135 -5.36 7.57 -23.80
N ASN A 136 -5.45 6.26 -23.70
CA ASN A 136 -6.71 5.52 -23.54
C ASN A 136 -7.06 5.22 -22.08
N LEU A 137 -6.18 5.52 -21.13
CA LEU A 137 -6.43 5.37 -19.70
C LEU A 137 -7.02 6.64 -19.09
N ARG A 138 -7.83 6.44 -18.08
CA ARG A 138 -8.29 7.52 -17.21
C ARG A 138 -7.54 7.40 -15.88
N PHE A 139 -6.64 8.34 -15.59
CA PHE A 139 -5.84 8.32 -14.36
C PHE A 139 -5.64 9.72 -13.78
N SER A 140 -5.38 9.78 -12.47
CA SER A 140 -5.16 11.03 -11.74
C SER A 140 -3.68 11.40 -11.62
N ASN A 141 -2.82 10.42 -11.38
CA ASN A 141 -1.39 10.61 -11.15
C ASN A 141 -0.57 9.62 -11.99
N ILE A 142 0.61 10.04 -12.41
CA ILE A 142 1.57 9.18 -13.11
C ILE A 142 2.98 9.43 -12.59
N VAL A 143 3.69 8.35 -12.27
CA VAL A 143 5.08 8.40 -11.81
C VAL A 143 5.97 7.47 -12.62
N PHE A 144 7.14 7.95 -12.98
CA PHE A 144 8.20 7.17 -13.60
C PHE A 144 9.35 6.95 -12.61
N ALA A 145 9.71 5.68 -12.41
CA ALA A 145 10.81 5.26 -11.54
C ALA A 145 11.71 4.25 -12.29
N GLY A 146 12.22 4.66 -13.43
CA GLY A 146 13.04 3.86 -14.34
C GLY A 146 14.31 4.60 -14.78
N SER A 147 14.87 4.18 -15.92
CA SER A 147 16.10 4.74 -16.47
C SER A 147 16.07 6.26 -16.60
N CYS A 148 17.05 6.95 -16.03
CA CYS A 148 17.17 8.40 -16.16
C CYS A 148 17.36 8.85 -17.62
N GLN A 149 17.81 7.96 -18.51
CA GLN A 149 17.99 8.25 -19.93
C GLN A 149 16.64 8.39 -20.68
N ASP A 150 15.59 7.74 -20.19
CA ASP A 150 14.24 7.87 -20.76
C ASP A 150 13.44 9.01 -20.10
N ALA A 151 13.88 9.51 -18.95
CA ALA A 151 13.11 10.46 -18.14
C ALA A 151 12.77 11.75 -18.88
N ASP A 152 13.73 12.36 -19.60
CA ASP A 152 13.51 13.60 -20.35
C ASP A 152 12.57 13.40 -21.52
N TYR A 153 12.73 12.28 -22.24
CA TYR A 153 11.84 11.92 -23.35
C TYR A 153 10.40 11.70 -22.86
N LEU A 154 10.23 10.98 -21.76
CA LEU A 154 8.91 10.74 -21.19
C LEU A 154 8.28 12.03 -20.64
N LYS A 155 9.05 12.90 -19.97
CA LYS A 155 8.56 14.22 -19.50
C LYS A 155 8.09 15.12 -20.63
N ALA A 156 8.76 15.07 -21.77
CA ALA A 156 8.37 15.87 -22.93
C ALA A 156 7.04 15.41 -23.57
N ASN A 157 6.66 14.15 -23.38
CA ASN A 157 5.52 13.53 -24.05
C ASN A 157 4.35 13.16 -23.13
N ILE A 158 4.57 13.13 -21.81
CA ILE A 158 3.54 12.78 -20.81
C ILE A 158 3.30 13.98 -19.89
N GLN A 159 2.10 14.51 -19.94
CA GLN A 159 1.71 15.63 -19.10
C GLN A 159 1.67 15.22 -17.61
N ASN A 160 2.16 16.10 -16.73
CA ASN A 160 2.18 15.92 -15.28
C ASN A 160 2.95 14.68 -14.79
N LEU A 161 3.86 14.15 -15.62
CA LEU A 161 4.72 13.03 -15.20
C LEU A 161 5.64 13.45 -14.06
N VAL A 162 5.52 12.77 -12.94
CA VAL A 162 6.50 12.85 -11.85
C VAL A 162 7.62 11.84 -12.12
N VAL A 163 8.86 12.27 -12.01
CA VAL A 163 10.02 11.37 -12.12
C VAL A 163 10.69 11.29 -10.77
N VAL A 164 10.87 10.08 -10.29
CA VAL A 164 11.64 9.76 -9.08
C VAL A 164 12.87 8.96 -9.46
N GLU A 165 13.77 8.73 -8.52
CA GLU A 165 14.95 7.89 -8.75
C GLU A 165 14.54 6.48 -9.19
N ASN A 166 15.35 5.89 -10.07
CA ASN A 166 15.13 4.53 -10.56
C ASN A 166 15.12 3.52 -9.41
N ILE A 167 14.11 2.66 -9.36
CA ILE A 167 14.02 1.59 -8.35
C ILE A 167 15.12 0.53 -8.49
N ILE A 168 15.88 0.53 -9.59
CA ILE A 168 16.99 -0.39 -9.84
C ILE A 168 18.19 0.43 -10.27
N ASN A 169 19.26 0.40 -9.47
CA ASN A 169 20.49 1.10 -9.81
C ASN A 169 21.36 0.30 -10.81
N ASN A 170 22.46 0.90 -11.26
CA ASN A 170 23.36 0.27 -12.25
C ASN A 170 24.10 -0.99 -11.74
N LYS A 171 24.04 -1.26 -10.44
CA LYS A 171 24.57 -2.49 -9.81
C LYS A 171 23.49 -3.54 -9.61
N LEU A 172 22.29 -3.31 -10.17
CA LEU A 172 21.10 -4.15 -10.00
C LEU A 172 20.62 -4.26 -8.54
N HIS A 173 20.96 -3.28 -7.70
CA HIS A 173 20.39 -3.17 -6.36
C HIS A 173 19.08 -2.41 -6.41
N VAL A 174 18.15 -2.80 -5.56
CA VAL A 174 16.84 -2.14 -5.44
C VAL A 174 16.97 -0.89 -4.58
N VAL A 175 16.45 0.23 -5.07
CA VAL A 175 16.36 1.53 -4.40
C VAL A 175 14.89 1.84 -4.20
N GLU A 176 14.34 1.54 -3.03
CA GLU A 176 12.91 1.60 -2.78
C GLU A 176 12.43 2.99 -2.34
N GLU A 177 13.24 3.69 -1.56
CA GLU A 177 12.81 4.86 -0.77
C GLU A 177 12.21 5.99 -1.64
N PRO A 178 12.76 6.40 -2.81
CA PRO A 178 12.18 7.49 -3.58
C PRO A 178 10.77 7.22 -4.10
N LEU A 179 10.50 6.02 -4.63
CA LEU A 179 9.16 5.64 -5.08
C LEU A 179 8.22 5.44 -3.90
N LYS A 180 8.68 4.80 -2.85
CA LYS A 180 7.92 4.56 -1.62
C LYS A 180 7.48 5.86 -0.96
N GLN A 181 8.38 6.83 -0.84
CA GLN A 181 8.07 8.16 -0.30
C GLN A 181 7.00 8.87 -1.14
N TYR A 182 7.14 8.85 -2.46
CA TYR A 182 6.16 9.44 -3.36
C TYR A 182 4.78 8.82 -3.18
N LEU A 183 4.69 7.49 -3.20
CA LEU A 183 3.42 6.75 -3.04
C LEU A 183 2.80 6.95 -1.66
N THR A 184 3.62 6.98 -0.61
CA THR A 184 3.16 7.24 0.76
C THR A 184 2.57 8.64 0.88
N ASN A 185 3.20 9.65 0.27
CA ASN A 185 2.69 11.02 0.26
C ASN A 185 1.37 11.14 -0.51
N LEU A 186 1.25 10.46 -1.66
CA LEU A 186 -0.01 10.40 -2.40
C LEU A 186 -1.12 9.73 -1.60
N TYR A 187 -0.82 8.62 -0.95
CA TYR A 187 -1.77 7.91 -0.11
C TYR A 187 -2.22 8.79 1.06
N GLN A 188 -1.29 9.52 1.67
CA GLN A 188 -1.58 10.42 2.76
C GLN A 188 -2.50 11.57 2.31
N ALA A 189 -2.21 12.19 1.16
CA ALA A 189 -3.05 13.23 0.59
C ALA A 189 -4.47 12.71 0.23
N ASP A 190 -4.58 11.47 -0.25
CA ASP A 190 -5.87 10.82 -0.51
C ASP A 190 -6.66 10.59 0.77
N ILE A 191 -6.02 10.12 1.83
CA ILE A 191 -6.66 9.98 3.16
C ILE A 191 -7.18 11.32 3.65
N GLU A 192 -6.35 12.36 3.60
CA GLU A 192 -6.71 13.71 4.07
C GLU A 192 -7.84 14.34 3.24
N GLY A 193 -7.96 13.94 1.96
CA GLY A 193 -9.01 14.42 1.04
C GLY A 193 -10.36 13.71 1.17
N LYS A 194 -10.42 12.52 1.77
CA LYS A 194 -11.66 11.74 1.91
C LYS A 194 -12.48 12.19 3.11
N GLU A 195 -13.73 12.58 2.88
CA GLU A 195 -14.63 13.08 3.93
C GLU A 195 -14.75 12.10 5.10
N ASP A 196 -14.94 10.81 4.81
CA ASP A 196 -15.08 9.76 5.83
C ASP A 196 -13.88 9.67 6.79
N ILE A 197 -12.67 9.98 6.33
CA ILE A 197 -11.45 9.96 7.15
C ILE A 197 -11.13 11.35 7.70
N LYS A 198 -11.48 12.40 6.96
CA LYS A 198 -11.26 13.77 7.39
C LYS A 198 -11.87 14.03 8.78
N HIS A 199 -13.07 13.51 9.02
CA HIS A 199 -13.72 13.62 10.33
C HIS A 199 -12.97 12.86 11.44
N LEU A 200 -12.18 11.84 11.13
CA LEU A 200 -11.36 11.17 12.16
C LEU A 200 -10.27 12.09 12.73
N TYR A 201 -9.84 13.13 11.99
CA TYR A 201 -8.94 14.17 12.51
C TYR A 201 -9.59 15.05 13.59
N ASP A 202 -10.90 14.99 13.76
CA ASP A 202 -11.57 15.62 14.89
C ASP A 202 -11.26 14.90 16.22
N LEU A 203 -10.82 13.64 16.15
CA LEU A 203 -10.50 12.80 17.31
C LEU A 203 -9.01 12.82 17.67
N THR A 204 -8.13 13.15 16.74
CA THR A 204 -6.68 13.08 16.94
C THR A 204 -5.96 14.32 16.43
N SER A 205 -4.87 14.70 17.11
CA SER A 205 -3.89 15.67 16.60
C SER A 205 -2.72 14.99 15.87
N ASN A 206 -2.69 13.65 15.87
CA ASN A 206 -1.63 12.86 15.26
C ASN A 206 -1.98 12.54 13.80
N GLN A 207 -0.98 12.28 12.98
CA GLN A 207 -1.16 11.83 11.62
C GLN A 207 -1.84 10.45 11.59
N ILE A 208 -2.81 10.28 10.67
CA ILE A 208 -3.48 8.99 10.44
C ILE A 208 -2.69 8.24 9.36
N PHE A 209 -2.25 7.04 9.67
CA PHE A 209 -1.48 6.20 8.75
C PHE A 209 -2.32 5.02 8.22
N SER A 210 -1.87 4.41 7.13
CA SER A 210 -2.44 3.13 6.71
C SER A 210 -2.07 2.02 7.69
N THR A 211 -3.02 1.11 7.97
CA THR A 211 -2.75 -0.05 8.83
C THR A 211 -1.56 -0.87 8.33
N PRO A 212 -1.43 -1.20 7.01
CA PRO A 212 -0.27 -1.93 6.52
C PRO A 212 1.06 -1.21 6.73
N TYR A 213 1.09 0.13 6.61
CA TYR A 213 2.29 0.91 6.90
C TYR A 213 2.73 0.77 8.35
N ILE A 214 1.76 0.89 9.29
CA ILE A 214 2.05 0.75 10.72
C ILE A 214 2.54 -0.67 11.05
N VAL A 215 1.90 -1.70 10.50
CA VAL A 215 2.33 -3.09 10.70
C VAL A 215 3.77 -3.27 10.22
N ASN A 216 4.10 -2.83 9.02
CA ASN A 216 5.46 -2.93 8.48
C ASN A 216 6.50 -2.21 9.37
N LYS A 217 6.17 -1.00 9.84
CA LYS A 217 7.05 -0.22 10.75
C LYS A 217 7.25 -0.88 12.11
N THR A 218 6.37 -1.79 12.54
CA THR A 218 6.51 -2.48 13.82
C THR A 218 7.33 -3.77 13.74
N LEU A 219 7.59 -4.31 12.55
CA LEU A 219 8.32 -5.58 12.40
C LEU A 219 9.72 -5.58 13.06
N PRO A 220 10.60 -4.57 12.84
CA PRO A 220 11.89 -4.51 13.52
C PRO A 220 11.77 -4.48 15.04
N PHE A 221 10.69 -3.85 15.54
CA PHE A 221 10.45 -3.77 16.99
C PHE A 221 9.98 -5.12 17.55
N ILE A 222 9.14 -5.86 16.82
CA ILE A 222 8.69 -7.21 17.18
C ILE A 222 9.90 -8.13 17.27
N ASP A 223 10.76 -8.12 16.27
CA ASP A 223 11.97 -8.91 16.21
C ASP A 223 12.88 -8.63 17.43
N SER A 224 13.21 -7.38 17.66
CA SER A 224 14.12 -6.99 18.75
C SER A 224 13.56 -7.24 20.14
N LYS A 225 12.25 -6.99 20.36
CA LYS A 225 11.63 -7.03 21.68
C LYS A 225 11.26 -8.44 22.14
N PHE A 226 10.84 -9.29 21.21
CA PHE A 226 10.39 -10.63 21.55
C PHE A 226 11.47 -11.68 21.37
N ALA A 227 12.70 -11.26 20.99
CA ALA A 227 13.80 -12.15 20.66
C ALA A 227 13.33 -13.32 19.79
N VAL A 228 12.50 -12.98 18.80
CA VAL A 228 11.96 -13.95 17.87
C VAL A 228 13.13 -14.55 17.13
N VAL A 229 13.24 -15.86 17.17
CA VAL A 229 14.28 -16.56 16.42
C VAL A 229 13.98 -16.31 14.95
N ASN A 230 14.84 -15.54 14.27
CA ASN A 230 14.75 -15.33 12.83
C ASN A 230 14.98 -16.66 12.10
N PRO A 231 14.30 -16.91 11.00
CA PRO A 231 13.29 -16.08 10.32
C PRO A 231 11.88 -16.20 10.92
N PHE A 232 11.06 -15.16 10.79
CA PHE A 232 9.67 -15.18 11.24
C PHE A 232 8.67 -14.72 10.17
N ILE A 233 7.41 -15.12 10.35
CA ILE A 233 6.27 -14.69 9.54
C ILE A 233 5.22 -14.09 10.48
N LEU A 234 4.70 -12.91 10.11
CA LEU A 234 3.53 -12.32 10.73
C LEU A 234 2.38 -12.33 9.72
N ILE A 235 1.26 -12.94 10.10
CA ILE A 235 0.07 -13.04 9.25
C ILE A 235 -1.01 -12.13 9.85
N ASP A 236 -1.46 -11.13 9.07
CA ASP A 236 -2.62 -10.29 9.38
C ASP A 236 -3.80 -10.70 8.52
N ILE A 237 -4.81 -11.28 9.13
CA ILE A 237 -6.04 -11.73 8.47
C ILE A 237 -7.12 -10.69 8.69
N GLY A 238 -7.35 -9.88 7.65
CA GLY A 238 -8.40 -8.86 7.64
C GLY A 238 -9.72 -9.35 7.06
N GLY A 239 -10.72 -8.48 7.09
CA GLY A 239 -12.04 -8.79 6.50
C GLY A 239 -12.04 -8.85 4.97
N ALA A 240 -11.14 -8.14 4.30
CA ALA A 240 -11.03 -8.07 2.85
C ALA A 240 -9.77 -8.76 2.30
N THR A 241 -8.65 -8.66 3.00
CA THR A 241 -7.33 -9.14 2.58
C THR A 241 -6.69 -9.98 3.68
N THR A 242 -5.70 -10.79 3.28
CA THR A 242 -4.73 -11.39 4.19
C THR A 242 -3.36 -10.89 3.78
N ASP A 243 -2.62 -10.37 4.76
CA ASP A 243 -1.28 -9.85 4.59
C ASP A 243 -0.28 -10.76 5.29
N ILE A 244 0.79 -11.13 4.60
CA ILE A 244 1.89 -11.92 5.15
C ILE A 244 3.13 -11.05 5.13
N HIS A 245 3.64 -10.72 6.30
CA HIS A 245 4.90 -10.04 6.49
C HIS A 245 5.97 -11.08 6.90
N TYR A 246 7.15 -11.01 6.32
CA TYR A 246 8.19 -11.99 6.59
C TYR A 246 9.59 -11.36 6.58
N SER A 247 10.51 -11.96 7.32
CA SER A 247 11.92 -11.60 7.28
C SER A 247 12.58 -12.12 6.00
N LYS A 248 13.54 -11.38 5.47
CA LYS A 248 14.24 -11.70 4.22
C LYS A 248 14.86 -13.08 4.15
N ASP A 249 15.33 -13.57 5.29
CA ASP A 249 15.96 -14.89 5.38
C ASP A 249 15.08 -16.04 4.91
N LEU A 250 13.77 -15.77 4.72
CA LEU A 250 12.80 -16.73 4.16
C LEU A 250 12.69 -16.66 2.64
N SER A 251 13.26 -15.66 1.98
CA SER A 251 13.24 -15.57 0.53
C SER A 251 14.54 -16.13 -0.05
N ASP A 252 14.44 -17.10 -0.97
CA ASP A 252 15.58 -17.59 -1.76
C ASP A 252 16.12 -16.54 -2.76
N ASP A 253 15.55 -15.33 -2.75
CA ASP A 253 16.01 -14.22 -3.58
C ASP A 253 17.26 -13.61 -2.98
N ASN A 254 18.41 -14.06 -3.45
CA ASN A 254 19.73 -13.46 -3.19
C ASN A 254 19.86 -12.02 -3.71
N MET A 255 18.75 -11.38 -4.07
CA MET A 255 18.74 -10.01 -4.51
C MET A 255 18.74 -9.09 -3.31
N VAL A 256 19.79 -8.31 -3.22
CA VAL A 256 20.04 -7.34 -2.15
C VAL A 256 18.97 -6.24 -2.22
N THR A 257 17.90 -6.41 -1.46
CA THR A 257 17.02 -5.30 -1.11
C THR A 257 17.55 -4.67 0.18
N GLU A 258 17.40 -3.37 0.38
CA GLU A 258 17.85 -2.69 1.60
C GLU A 258 16.91 -2.96 2.80
N ASN A 259 15.73 -3.54 2.56
CA ASN A 259 14.75 -3.83 3.60
C ASN A 259 14.97 -5.20 4.22
N GLU A 260 14.90 -5.27 5.54
CA GLU A 260 15.01 -6.51 6.30
C GLU A 260 13.71 -7.34 6.29
N TYR A 261 12.61 -6.75 5.84
CA TYR A 261 11.26 -7.35 5.85
C TYR A 261 10.54 -7.07 4.55
N ASP A 262 9.76 -8.04 4.09
CA ASP A 262 8.93 -7.93 2.89
C ASP A 262 7.47 -8.33 3.18
N ARG A 263 6.55 -8.07 2.24
CA ARG A 263 5.12 -8.28 2.42
C ARG A 263 4.48 -8.89 1.18
N LEU A 264 3.60 -9.86 1.40
CA LEU A 264 2.68 -10.40 0.39
C LEU A 264 1.24 -10.03 0.75
N VAL A 265 0.45 -9.64 -0.24
CA VAL A 265 -0.95 -9.27 -0.06
C VAL A 265 -1.86 -10.18 -0.87
N PHE A 266 -2.77 -10.85 -0.20
CA PHE A 266 -3.80 -11.69 -0.80
C PHE A 266 -5.15 -10.99 -0.76
N LYS A 267 -5.52 -10.30 -1.85
CA LYS A 267 -6.71 -9.44 -1.93
C LYS A 267 -8.06 -10.17 -1.82
N LYS A 268 -8.08 -11.47 -2.07
CA LYS A 268 -9.31 -12.27 -2.10
C LYS A 268 -9.37 -13.33 -0.99
N LEU A 269 -8.52 -13.20 0.02
CA LEU A 269 -8.46 -14.14 1.15
C LEU A 269 -8.89 -13.49 2.48
N GLY A 270 -9.74 -12.46 2.45
CA GLY A 270 -10.31 -11.90 3.66
C GLY A 270 -11.49 -12.73 4.19
N VAL A 271 -11.67 -12.70 5.52
CA VAL A 271 -12.66 -13.55 6.20
C VAL A 271 -14.09 -13.02 6.16
N TYR A 272 -14.33 -11.83 5.61
CA TYR A 272 -15.67 -11.24 5.54
C TYR A 272 -16.02 -10.76 4.12
N LYS A 273 -15.44 -9.69 3.61
CA LYS A 273 -15.74 -9.15 2.27
C LYS A 273 -15.35 -10.11 1.14
N SER A 274 -14.32 -10.90 1.34
CA SER A 274 -13.79 -11.88 0.37
C SER A 274 -14.18 -13.32 0.70
N LYS A 275 -15.10 -13.56 1.63
CA LYS A 275 -15.50 -14.90 2.07
C LYS A 275 -15.96 -15.82 0.93
N GLU A 276 -16.65 -15.28 -0.07
CA GLU A 276 -17.13 -16.07 -1.22
C GLU A 276 -15.96 -16.56 -2.08
N SER A 277 -14.94 -15.74 -2.29
CA SER A 277 -13.72 -16.15 -3.00
C SER A 277 -12.97 -17.24 -2.24
N LEU A 278 -12.92 -17.14 -0.91
CA LEU A 278 -12.30 -18.16 -0.06
C LEU A 278 -13.07 -19.49 -0.12
N ILE A 279 -14.41 -19.43 -0.03
CA ILE A 279 -15.29 -20.62 -0.15
C ILE A 279 -15.13 -21.27 -1.53
N PHE A 280 -15.05 -20.46 -2.60
CA PHE A 280 -14.83 -20.98 -3.95
C PHE A 280 -13.48 -21.68 -4.07
N ALA A 281 -12.41 -21.10 -3.55
CA ALA A 281 -11.08 -21.70 -3.56
C ALA A 281 -11.03 -23.04 -2.78
N THR A 282 -11.73 -23.13 -1.63
CA THR A 282 -11.74 -24.35 -0.81
C THR A 282 -12.62 -25.48 -1.37
N LYS A 283 -13.62 -25.16 -2.23
CA LYS A 283 -14.51 -26.17 -2.85
C LYS A 283 -13.93 -26.77 -4.12
N ASN A 284 -12.94 -26.15 -4.73
CA ASN A 284 -12.35 -26.59 -5.99
C ASN A 284 -10.96 -27.23 -5.81
N ASN A 285 -10.54 -27.45 -4.58
CA ASN A 285 -9.41 -28.29 -4.17
C ASN A 285 -9.94 -29.53 -3.43
#